data_e3d83e06b863af8c3529ee7325a07bd8
#
_entry.id   e3d83e06b863af8c3529ee7325a07bd8
#
_cell.length_a   1.000
_cell.length_b   1.000
_cell.length_c   1.000
_cell.angle_alpha   90.00
_cell.angle_beta   90.00
_cell.angle_gamma   90.00
#
_symmetry.space_group_name_H-M   'P 1'
#
loop_
_entity.id
_entity.type
_entity.pdbx_description
1 polymer ?
#
loop_
_entity_poly.entity_id
_entity_poly.type
_entity_poly.pdbx_seq_one_letter_code
_entity_poly.pdbx_strand_id
1 'polypeptide(L)'
;MFSVVLVGVGVAALGGFENGDGIPTPPEKEWAERNAALTRAKIFREHHFDASTIDFAVDPNRAHVDPTLTTCRYRPDAVSGTTPKFDCELPGGEKIKVKYGWTKEIPSEIAATRLLHALGFGADHVSRVGTVRCYGCPFQPFHTRGLLEMIKLDGYFDKRINYSSYRDFAQVSVERNLDGEAIEVGHERGWAFYELDKIDPSRGGASRAEVDALRLMAVFLHHWDNKSSNQRLTCINAKTANCAHPLAMIQDVGSEFGPKKAELSNWRAKPVWSGDQAKCLVSMKGMPYNGGTFADVQISEGGRKLLADRLRQLSPKQIETLFTTAGLEDVAAWTAAFQDRVRQIAERPACPATTKVFS
;
A
#
# COMPACT_ATOMS: atom_id res chain seq x y z
N MET A 1 -50.06 -39.74 -9.75
CA MET A 1 -49.94 -39.45 -8.30
C MET A 1 -48.47 -39.56 -7.97
N PHE A 2 -47.77 -38.43 -7.89
CA PHE A 2 -46.40 -38.33 -7.42
C PHE A 2 -46.39 -37.48 -6.16
N SER A 3 -46.01 -38.11 -5.03
CA SER A 3 -45.88 -37.45 -3.75
C SER A 3 -44.50 -36.74 -3.70
N VAL A 4 -44.54 -35.43 -3.49
CA VAL A 4 -43.37 -34.62 -3.22
C VAL A 4 -43.09 -34.63 -1.70
N VAL A 5 -41.97 -35.17 -1.30
CA VAL A 5 -41.46 -35.11 0.08
C VAL A 5 -40.66 -33.83 0.23
N LEU A 6 -41.17 -32.88 1.00
CA LEU A 6 -40.44 -31.68 1.45
C LEU A 6 -39.54 -32.08 2.61
N VAL A 7 -38.21 -32.03 2.37
CA VAL A 7 -37.19 -32.13 3.41
C VAL A 7 -36.94 -30.73 3.95
N GLY A 8 -37.36 -30.50 5.18
CA GLY A 8 -37.07 -29.26 5.90
C GLY A 8 -35.61 -29.23 6.33
N VAL A 9 -34.87 -28.24 5.89
CA VAL A 9 -33.50 -27.94 6.35
C VAL A 9 -33.63 -27.12 7.62
N GLY A 10 -33.33 -27.76 8.75
CA GLY A 10 -33.21 -27.07 10.04
C GLY A 10 -31.94 -26.23 10.06
N VAL A 11 -32.09 -24.93 10.31
CA VAL A 11 -30.98 -24.03 10.61
C VAL A 11 -30.49 -24.37 12.02
N ALA A 12 -29.36 -25.06 12.10
CA ALA A 12 -28.64 -25.24 13.35
C ALA A 12 -27.95 -23.92 13.70
N ALA A 13 -28.37 -23.30 14.80
CA ALA A 13 -27.64 -22.21 15.42
C ALA A 13 -26.25 -22.75 15.85
N LEU A 14 -25.20 -22.24 15.24
CA LEU A 14 -23.84 -22.53 15.69
C LEU A 14 -23.63 -21.82 17.01
N GLY A 15 -23.73 -22.59 18.10
CA GLY A 15 -23.28 -22.20 19.41
C GLY A 15 -21.77 -21.97 19.39
N GLY A 16 -21.33 -20.84 19.92
CA GLY A 16 -19.93 -20.53 20.09
C GLY A 16 -19.23 -21.60 20.91
N PHE A 17 -18.08 -22.06 20.40
CA PHE A 17 -17.18 -22.88 21.19
C PHE A 17 -16.44 -21.97 22.18
N GLU A 18 -16.80 -22.10 23.46
CA GLU A 18 -15.98 -21.60 24.55
C GLU A 18 -14.76 -22.53 24.69
N ASN A 19 -13.61 -22.07 24.24
CA ASN A 19 -12.34 -22.64 24.69
C ASN A 19 -11.87 -21.83 25.88
N GLY A 20 -11.96 -22.43 27.06
CA GLY A 20 -11.37 -21.90 28.29
C GLY A 20 -9.85 -21.92 28.19
N ASP A 21 -9.26 -20.72 28.19
CA ASP A 21 -7.98 -20.28 28.72
C ASP A 21 -7.58 -18.98 28.02
N GLY A 22 -8.02 -17.89 28.56
CA GLY A 22 -7.81 -16.54 28.08
C GLY A 22 -9.12 -15.88 27.69
N ILE A 23 -9.51 -14.86 28.42
CA ILE A 23 -10.66 -14.02 28.06
C ILE A 23 -10.31 -13.37 26.73
N PRO A 24 -10.99 -13.66 25.60
CA PRO A 24 -10.75 -12.98 24.36
C PRO A 24 -10.99 -11.50 24.62
N THR A 25 -10.04 -10.65 24.23
CA THR A 25 -10.26 -9.19 24.26
C THR A 25 -11.52 -8.92 23.45
N PRO A 26 -12.58 -8.32 24.00
CA PRO A 26 -13.78 -8.06 23.24
C PRO A 26 -13.44 -7.30 21.97
N PRO A 27 -13.99 -7.63 20.80
CA PRO A 27 -13.74 -6.90 19.55
C PRO A 27 -13.94 -5.38 19.69
N GLU A 28 -14.86 -4.97 20.54
CA GLU A 28 -15.12 -3.55 20.87
C GLU A 28 -13.90 -2.85 21.49
N LYS A 29 -13.15 -3.52 22.38
CA LYS A 29 -11.95 -2.96 23.00
C LYS A 29 -10.84 -2.79 21.96
N GLU A 30 -10.59 -3.80 21.13
CA GLU A 30 -9.60 -3.72 20.05
C GLU A 30 -9.94 -2.59 19.07
N TRP A 31 -11.22 -2.45 18.70
CA TRP A 31 -11.69 -1.35 17.86
C TRP A 31 -11.49 0.03 18.51
N ALA A 32 -11.75 0.15 19.80
CA ALA A 32 -11.53 1.38 20.56
C ALA A 32 -10.04 1.75 20.58
N GLU A 33 -9.16 0.79 20.82
CA GLU A 33 -7.70 0.96 20.82
C GLU A 33 -7.17 1.35 19.43
N ARG A 34 -7.62 0.66 18.36
CA ARG A 34 -7.27 0.99 16.99
C ARG A 34 -7.76 2.41 16.60
N ASN A 35 -8.99 2.77 16.95
CA ASN A 35 -9.54 4.10 16.69
C ASN A 35 -8.79 5.20 17.48
N ALA A 36 -8.44 4.93 18.74
CA ALA A 36 -7.62 5.84 19.51
C ALA A 36 -6.21 6.00 18.93
N ALA A 37 -5.64 4.95 18.36
CA ALA A 37 -4.38 4.99 17.65
C ALA A 37 -4.49 5.83 16.36
N LEU A 38 -5.54 5.61 15.56
CA LEU A 38 -5.80 6.39 14.34
C LEU A 38 -5.98 7.89 14.65
N THR A 39 -6.64 8.23 15.76
CA THR A 39 -6.83 9.62 16.19
C THR A 39 -5.48 10.34 16.36
N ARG A 40 -4.43 9.63 16.80
CA ARG A 40 -3.07 10.16 17.00
C ARG A 40 -2.14 9.96 15.82
N ALA A 41 -2.64 9.41 14.70
CA ALA A 41 -1.79 9.01 13.59
C ALA A 41 -1.08 10.19 12.93
N LYS A 42 0.16 9.95 12.53
CA LYS A 42 0.97 10.82 11.68
C LYS A 42 0.82 10.42 10.23
N ILE A 43 1.05 11.36 9.33
CA ILE A 43 1.03 11.14 7.87
C ILE A 43 2.45 11.05 7.32
N PHE A 44 3.37 11.84 7.87
CA PHE A 44 4.77 11.85 7.46
C PHE A 44 5.65 11.19 8.50
N ARG A 45 6.70 10.50 8.03
CA ARG A 45 7.70 9.86 8.91
C ARG A 45 8.58 10.89 9.61
N GLU A 46 8.87 12.01 8.94
CA GLU A 46 9.74 13.07 9.42
C GLU A 46 9.13 14.44 9.14
N HIS A 47 9.37 15.40 10.02
CA HIS A 47 8.88 16.77 9.86
C HIS A 47 9.77 17.59 8.91
N HIS A 48 11.10 17.36 8.93
CA HIS A 48 12.05 18.01 8.04
C HIS A 48 12.45 17.06 6.93
N PHE A 49 12.08 17.41 5.72
CA PHE A 49 12.26 16.55 4.57
C PHE A 49 12.68 17.36 3.35
N ASP A 50 13.77 16.94 2.69
CA ASP A 50 14.30 17.55 1.46
C ASP A 50 14.33 16.53 0.32
N ALA A 51 13.33 16.56 -0.54
CA ALA A 51 13.23 15.66 -1.69
C ALA A 51 14.30 15.95 -2.75
N SER A 52 14.89 17.15 -2.75
CA SER A 52 15.92 17.51 -3.74
C SER A 52 17.21 16.70 -3.59
N THR A 53 17.46 16.14 -2.40
CA THR A 53 18.65 15.34 -2.10
C THR A 53 18.52 13.86 -2.44
N ILE A 54 17.32 13.41 -2.81
CA ILE A 54 17.04 11.99 -3.07
C ILE A 54 17.65 11.55 -4.41
N ASP A 55 18.44 10.48 -4.37
CA ASP A 55 18.93 9.78 -5.55
C ASP A 55 18.08 8.52 -5.81
N PHE A 56 17.18 8.59 -6.78
CA PHE A 56 16.35 7.44 -7.17
C PHE A 56 17.13 6.31 -7.86
N ALA A 57 18.39 6.51 -8.24
CA ALA A 57 19.24 5.42 -8.74
C ALA A 57 19.72 4.50 -7.60
N VAL A 58 19.74 5.01 -6.36
CA VAL A 58 20.12 4.23 -5.18
C VAL A 58 18.92 3.39 -4.72
N ASP A 59 19.14 2.09 -4.62
CA ASP A 59 18.13 1.18 -4.07
C ASP A 59 18.00 1.34 -2.55
N PRO A 60 16.80 1.61 -2.01
CA PRO A 60 16.60 1.77 -0.57
C PRO A 60 16.86 0.49 0.24
N ASN A 61 16.77 -0.68 -0.40
CA ASN A 61 16.99 -1.98 0.23
C ASN A 61 18.42 -2.52 0.04
N ARG A 62 19.34 -1.76 -0.56
CA ARG A 62 20.70 -2.26 -0.92
C ARG A 62 21.49 -2.89 0.23
N ALA A 63 21.15 -2.56 1.47
CA ALA A 63 21.76 -3.16 2.65
C ALA A 63 21.24 -4.58 2.96
N HIS A 64 20.10 -4.97 2.39
CA HIS A 64 19.37 -6.21 2.67
C HIS A 64 19.24 -7.11 1.43
N VAL A 65 19.16 -6.48 0.26
CA VAL A 65 18.82 -7.12 -1.01
C VAL A 65 19.88 -6.78 -2.06
N ASP A 66 20.55 -7.80 -2.61
CA ASP A 66 21.45 -7.61 -3.75
C ASP A 66 20.62 -7.38 -5.03
N PRO A 67 20.77 -6.25 -5.72
CA PRO A 67 19.98 -5.96 -6.91
C PRO A 67 20.27 -6.89 -8.10
N THR A 68 21.41 -7.57 -8.11
CA THR A 68 21.79 -8.51 -9.17
C THR A 68 21.25 -9.91 -8.91
N LEU A 69 21.58 -10.45 -7.73
CA LEU A 69 21.17 -11.80 -7.31
C LEU A 69 20.88 -11.84 -5.82
N THR A 70 19.61 -11.94 -5.48
CA THR A 70 19.18 -12.17 -4.09
C THR A 70 18.85 -13.64 -3.88
N THR A 71 19.36 -14.23 -2.80
CA THR A 71 19.04 -15.60 -2.41
C THR A 71 18.10 -15.61 -1.21
N CYS A 72 17.13 -16.51 -1.23
CA CYS A 72 16.19 -16.67 -0.13
C CYS A 72 15.65 -18.10 -0.02
N ARG A 73 14.98 -18.40 1.08
CA ARG A 73 14.35 -19.68 1.37
C ARG A 73 12.84 -19.51 1.26
N TYR A 74 12.18 -20.37 0.49
CA TYR A 74 10.74 -20.35 0.29
C TYR A 74 9.96 -20.42 1.62
N ARG A 75 8.97 -19.55 1.76
CA ARG A 75 7.97 -19.64 2.82
C ARG A 75 6.63 -19.97 2.20
N PRO A 76 6.01 -21.09 2.59
CA PRO A 76 4.73 -21.53 2.04
C PRO A 76 3.53 -20.79 2.64
N ASP A 77 3.69 -19.50 2.88
CA ASP A 77 2.62 -18.66 3.40
C ASP A 77 1.54 -18.44 2.35
N ALA A 78 0.29 -18.26 2.77
CA ALA A 78 -0.80 -17.94 1.88
C ALA A 78 -0.60 -16.56 1.26
N VAL A 79 -0.79 -16.45 -0.05
CA VAL A 79 -0.69 -15.19 -0.79
C VAL A 79 -1.99 -14.85 -1.47
N SER A 80 -2.40 -13.60 -1.42
CA SER A 80 -3.67 -13.10 -1.98
C SER A 80 -3.44 -12.20 -3.20
N GLY A 81 -4.51 -11.90 -3.94
CA GLY A 81 -4.49 -11.03 -5.11
C GLY A 81 -4.28 -11.79 -6.42
N THR A 82 -3.99 -11.07 -7.50
CA THR A 82 -3.94 -11.63 -8.87
C THR A 82 -2.55 -11.71 -9.48
N THR A 83 -1.59 -10.95 -8.95
CA THR A 83 -0.22 -10.95 -9.47
C THR A 83 0.57 -12.09 -8.86
N PRO A 84 1.28 -12.89 -9.68
CA PRO A 84 2.12 -13.97 -9.19
C PRO A 84 3.16 -13.49 -8.19
N LYS A 85 3.15 -14.07 -7.01
CA LYS A 85 4.04 -13.74 -5.90
C LYS A 85 4.25 -14.92 -4.97
N PHE A 86 5.27 -14.83 -4.14
CA PHE A 86 5.51 -15.77 -3.04
C PHE A 86 6.26 -15.07 -1.91
N ASP A 87 6.17 -15.62 -0.72
CA ASP A 87 6.93 -15.18 0.43
C ASP A 87 8.23 -15.98 0.54
N CYS A 88 9.30 -15.31 0.93
CA CYS A 88 10.64 -15.85 1.02
C CYS A 88 11.36 -15.26 2.24
N GLU A 89 12.32 -16.02 2.79
CA GLU A 89 13.11 -15.60 3.95
C GLU A 89 14.57 -15.40 3.52
N LEU A 90 15.10 -14.21 3.76
CA LEU A 90 16.52 -13.91 3.54
C LEU A 90 17.40 -14.66 4.53
N PRO A 91 18.71 -14.83 4.25
CA PRO A 91 19.66 -15.51 5.17
C PRO A 91 19.66 -14.96 6.59
N GLY A 92 19.33 -13.68 6.78
CA GLY A 92 19.19 -13.01 8.07
C GLY A 92 17.88 -13.29 8.82
N GLY A 93 16.97 -14.13 8.28
CA GLY A 93 15.67 -14.43 8.86
C GLY A 93 14.58 -13.41 8.52
N GLU A 94 14.90 -12.38 7.76
CA GLU A 94 13.93 -11.38 7.34
C GLU A 94 13.00 -11.92 6.25
N LYS A 95 11.71 -11.71 6.44
CA LYS A 95 10.68 -12.08 5.45
C LYS A 95 10.58 -11.02 4.36
N ILE A 96 10.61 -11.46 3.11
CA ILE A 96 10.37 -10.64 1.93
C ILE A 96 9.23 -11.24 1.09
N LYS A 97 8.56 -10.40 0.31
CA LYS A 97 7.62 -10.82 -0.71
C LYS A 97 8.26 -10.62 -2.10
N VAL A 98 8.19 -11.63 -2.94
CA VAL A 98 8.73 -11.60 -4.30
C VAL A 98 7.57 -11.63 -5.29
N LYS A 99 7.43 -10.58 -6.11
CA LYS A 99 6.50 -10.55 -7.24
C LYS A 99 7.27 -10.85 -8.53
N TYR A 100 6.73 -11.72 -9.38
CA TYR A 100 7.41 -12.19 -10.58
C TYR A 100 6.48 -12.28 -11.78
N GLY A 101 7.06 -12.47 -12.96
CA GLY A 101 6.34 -12.52 -14.23
C GLY A 101 6.18 -11.16 -14.90
N TRP A 102 5.67 -11.17 -16.13
CA TRP A 102 5.45 -9.95 -16.91
C TRP A 102 4.18 -9.25 -16.45
N THR A 103 4.34 -8.25 -15.58
CA THR A 103 3.22 -7.47 -15.06
C THR A 103 3.60 -6.01 -14.90
N LYS A 104 2.69 -5.11 -15.27
CA LYS A 104 2.86 -3.66 -15.05
C LYS A 104 2.78 -3.26 -13.55
N GLU A 105 2.40 -4.18 -12.68
CA GLU A 105 2.38 -3.95 -11.23
C GLU A 105 3.78 -3.70 -10.67
N ILE A 106 4.78 -4.48 -11.13
CA ILE A 106 6.16 -4.34 -10.66
C ILE A 106 6.70 -2.91 -10.85
N PRO A 107 6.72 -2.35 -12.07
CA PRO A 107 7.17 -0.97 -12.26
C PRO A 107 6.29 0.07 -11.57
N SER A 108 4.97 -0.14 -11.50
CA SER A 108 4.05 0.72 -10.78
C SER A 108 4.41 0.82 -9.30
N GLU A 109 4.57 -0.31 -8.64
CA GLU A 109 4.88 -0.41 -7.22
C GLU A 109 6.25 0.19 -6.88
N ILE A 110 7.28 -0.10 -7.67
CA ILE A 110 8.62 0.46 -7.46
C ILE A 110 8.60 1.98 -7.57
N ALA A 111 7.95 2.54 -8.59
CA ALA A 111 7.86 3.99 -8.76
C ALA A 111 7.06 4.64 -7.62
N ALA A 112 5.90 4.08 -7.27
CA ALA A 112 5.03 4.65 -6.26
C ALA A 112 5.65 4.62 -4.86
N THR A 113 6.24 3.49 -4.43
CA THR A 113 6.88 3.39 -3.11
C THR A 113 8.07 4.32 -2.99
N ARG A 114 8.93 4.39 -4.01
CA ARG A 114 10.07 5.31 -4.02
C ARG A 114 9.64 6.77 -3.97
N LEU A 115 8.59 7.12 -4.71
CA LEU A 115 8.04 8.48 -4.68
C LEU A 115 7.44 8.83 -3.31
N LEU A 116 6.65 7.93 -2.72
CA LEU A 116 6.09 8.13 -1.37
C LEU A 116 7.19 8.36 -0.34
N HIS A 117 8.22 7.50 -0.33
CA HIS A 117 9.40 7.69 0.54
C HIS A 117 10.09 9.03 0.29
N ALA A 118 10.29 9.36 -0.99
CA ALA A 118 10.94 10.60 -1.41
C ALA A 118 10.17 11.85 -0.99
N LEU A 119 8.89 11.77 -0.74
CA LEU A 119 8.05 12.86 -0.25
C LEU A 119 7.77 12.77 1.27
N GLY A 120 8.42 11.84 1.98
CA GLY A 120 8.30 11.66 3.43
C GLY A 120 7.07 10.89 3.89
N PHE A 121 6.24 10.36 3.00
CA PHE A 121 5.14 9.47 3.37
C PHE A 121 5.67 8.10 3.81
N GLY A 122 4.83 7.36 4.55
CA GLY A 122 5.08 5.95 4.80
C GLY A 122 4.76 5.09 3.58
N ALA A 123 5.64 4.15 3.28
CA ALA A 123 5.43 3.09 2.29
C ALA A 123 6.36 1.91 2.59
N ASP A 124 6.05 0.73 2.07
CA ASP A 124 6.97 -0.40 2.12
C ASP A 124 8.19 -0.16 1.20
N HIS A 125 9.26 -0.90 1.38
CA HIS A 125 10.46 -0.78 0.56
C HIS A 125 10.40 -1.77 -0.59
N VAL A 126 10.39 -1.29 -1.83
CA VAL A 126 10.33 -2.16 -3.01
C VAL A 126 11.53 -1.93 -3.92
N SER A 127 12.22 -3.03 -4.22
CA SER A 127 13.41 -3.07 -5.06
C SER A 127 13.17 -3.87 -6.32
N ARG A 128 13.75 -3.42 -7.44
CA ARG A 128 13.89 -4.25 -8.62
C ARG A 128 15.13 -5.13 -8.48
N VAL A 129 14.97 -6.43 -8.66
CA VAL A 129 16.06 -7.41 -8.56
C VAL A 129 16.16 -8.17 -9.89
N GLY A 130 17.39 -8.28 -10.39
CA GLY A 130 17.67 -9.00 -11.64
C GLY A 130 17.27 -10.47 -11.54
N THR A 131 17.66 -11.13 -10.46
CA THR A 131 17.32 -12.54 -10.20
C THR A 131 17.12 -12.78 -8.70
N VAL A 132 16.03 -13.46 -8.35
CA VAL A 132 15.86 -14.07 -7.02
C VAL A 132 16.04 -15.56 -7.13
N ARG A 133 17.02 -16.10 -6.41
CA ARG A 133 17.25 -17.54 -6.24
C ARG A 133 16.51 -18.04 -5.00
N CYS A 134 15.44 -18.77 -5.23
CA CYS A 134 14.57 -19.28 -4.17
C CYS A 134 14.83 -20.77 -3.91
N TYR A 135 15.37 -21.09 -2.73
CA TYR A 135 15.54 -22.46 -2.26
C TYR A 135 14.22 -23.04 -1.75
N GLY A 136 13.85 -24.21 -2.25
CA GLY A 136 12.59 -24.87 -1.89
C GLY A 136 11.37 -24.42 -2.69
N CYS A 137 11.50 -23.44 -3.60
CA CYS A 137 10.39 -22.96 -4.41
C CYS A 137 9.85 -24.02 -5.37
N PRO A 138 8.53 -24.21 -5.47
CA PRO A 138 7.91 -25.02 -6.51
C PRO A 138 7.98 -24.31 -7.89
N PHE A 139 7.55 -24.99 -8.95
CA PHE A 139 7.67 -24.48 -10.33
C PHE A 139 6.91 -23.18 -10.58
N GLN A 140 5.78 -22.98 -10.02
CA GLN A 140 4.98 -21.74 -10.06
C GLN A 140 4.44 -21.49 -8.66
N PRO A 141 5.21 -20.87 -7.77
CA PRO A 141 4.88 -20.80 -6.35
C PRO A 141 3.46 -20.30 -6.07
N PHE A 142 3.05 -19.23 -6.74
CA PHE A 142 1.72 -18.64 -6.59
C PHE A 142 0.59 -19.60 -6.96
N HIS A 143 0.66 -20.18 -8.16
CA HIS A 143 -0.37 -21.09 -8.66
C HIS A 143 -0.36 -22.44 -7.93
N THR A 144 0.84 -22.94 -7.62
CA THR A 144 0.99 -24.18 -6.87
C THR A 144 0.40 -24.03 -5.47
N ARG A 145 0.69 -22.92 -4.78
CA ARG A 145 0.13 -22.64 -3.46
C ARG A 145 -1.39 -22.55 -3.49
N GLY A 146 -1.97 -21.76 -4.40
CA GLY A 146 -3.41 -21.62 -4.54
C GLY A 146 -4.12 -22.96 -4.86
N LEU A 147 -3.50 -23.81 -5.70
CA LEU A 147 -4.04 -25.14 -5.97
C LEU A 147 -4.02 -26.03 -4.72
N LEU A 148 -2.88 -26.07 -4.01
CA LEU A 148 -2.74 -26.91 -2.81
C LEU A 148 -3.72 -26.49 -1.70
N GLU A 149 -3.94 -25.22 -1.49
CA GLU A 149 -4.94 -24.68 -0.55
C GLU A 149 -6.36 -25.09 -0.96
N MET A 150 -6.69 -24.95 -2.26
CA MET A 150 -8.00 -25.32 -2.78
C MET A 150 -8.34 -26.80 -2.54
N ILE A 151 -7.34 -27.69 -2.70
CA ILE A 151 -7.52 -29.15 -2.47
C ILE A 151 -7.14 -29.59 -1.05
N LYS A 152 -6.81 -28.67 -0.14
CA LYS A 152 -6.46 -28.89 1.27
C LYS A 152 -5.27 -29.86 1.48
N LEU A 153 -4.29 -29.80 0.59
CA LEU A 153 -3.05 -30.59 0.68
C LEU A 153 -1.80 -29.73 0.98
N ASP A 154 -1.97 -28.44 1.18
CA ASP A 154 -0.91 -27.47 1.51
C ASP A 154 -0.07 -27.95 2.70
N GLY A 155 -0.66 -28.25 3.85
CA GLY A 155 0.07 -28.70 5.02
C GLY A 155 0.81 -30.03 4.86
N TYR A 156 0.41 -30.90 3.90
CA TYR A 156 1.15 -32.12 3.57
C TYR A 156 2.41 -31.80 2.76
N PHE A 157 2.31 -30.92 1.77
CA PHE A 157 3.44 -30.53 0.91
C PHE A 157 4.41 -29.61 1.65
N ASP A 158 3.95 -28.72 2.52
CA ASP A 158 4.79 -27.80 3.28
C ASP A 158 5.85 -28.54 4.13
N LYS A 159 5.48 -29.71 4.68
CA LYS A 159 6.40 -30.57 5.44
C LYS A 159 7.43 -31.30 4.57
N ARG A 160 7.32 -31.23 3.24
CA ARG A 160 8.14 -31.98 2.29
C ARG A 160 8.91 -31.09 1.32
N ILE A 161 8.99 -29.79 1.61
CA ILE A 161 9.75 -28.84 0.80
C ILE A 161 11.24 -29.25 0.80
N ASN A 162 11.79 -29.45 -0.39
CA ASN A 162 13.21 -29.75 -0.56
C ASN A 162 14.04 -28.47 -0.68
N TYR A 163 14.55 -27.99 0.42
CA TYR A 163 15.40 -26.80 0.47
C TYR A 163 16.82 -26.98 -0.06
N SER A 164 17.20 -28.18 -0.53
CA SER A 164 18.47 -28.39 -1.24
C SER A 164 18.38 -28.04 -2.73
N SER A 165 17.17 -27.89 -3.26
CA SER A 165 16.92 -27.44 -4.64
C SER A 165 16.52 -25.98 -4.67
N TYR A 166 16.78 -25.32 -5.79
CA TYR A 166 16.39 -23.93 -5.99
C TYR A 166 15.75 -23.68 -7.35
N ARG A 167 15.11 -22.53 -7.49
CA ARG A 167 14.64 -21.94 -8.75
C ARG A 167 15.03 -20.48 -8.81
N ASP A 168 15.36 -20.04 -10.00
CA ASP A 168 15.68 -18.64 -10.30
C ASP A 168 14.45 -17.96 -10.92
N PHE A 169 14.13 -16.79 -10.41
CA PHE A 169 13.07 -15.90 -10.91
C PHE A 169 13.72 -14.60 -11.38
N ALA A 170 13.62 -14.32 -12.67
CA ALA A 170 14.24 -13.14 -13.27
C ALA A 170 13.31 -11.93 -13.30
N GLN A 171 13.89 -10.73 -13.24
CA GLN A 171 13.20 -9.44 -13.37
C GLN A 171 12.01 -9.31 -12.42
N VAL A 172 12.28 -9.47 -11.14
CA VAL A 172 11.29 -9.46 -10.05
C VAL A 172 11.31 -8.15 -9.26
N SER A 173 10.24 -7.89 -8.50
CA SER A 173 10.31 -6.98 -7.37
C SER A 173 10.42 -7.76 -6.06
N VAL A 174 11.21 -7.19 -5.15
CA VAL A 174 11.32 -7.64 -3.76
C VAL A 174 10.76 -6.56 -2.86
N GLU A 175 9.70 -6.89 -2.15
CA GLU A 175 9.03 -6.03 -1.18
C GLU A 175 9.45 -6.41 0.24
N ARG A 176 9.91 -5.41 1.01
CA ARG A 176 10.16 -5.47 2.44
C ARG A 176 9.19 -4.53 3.13
N ASN A 177 8.54 -4.99 4.18
CA ASN A 177 7.68 -4.13 4.96
C ASN A 177 8.47 -2.97 5.58
N LEU A 178 7.84 -1.81 5.71
CA LEU A 178 8.36 -0.74 6.56
C LEU A 178 8.45 -1.27 8.00
N ASP A 179 9.60 -1.03 8.64
CA ASP A 179 9.85 -1.50 10.01
C ASP A 179 8.78 -0.95 10.97
N GLY A 180 8.21 -1.85 11.77
CA GLY A 180 7.20 -1.51 12.74
C GLY A 180 6.13 -2.58 12.89
N GLU A 181 5.28 -2.41 13.89
CA GLU A 181 4.18 -3.32 14.18
C GLU A 181 2.86 -2.72 13.71
N ALA A 182 2.08 -3.48 12.92
CA ALA A 182 0.78 -3.05 12.45
C ALA A 182 -0.26 -3.08 13.58
N ILE A 183 -1.13 -2.07 13.62
CA ILE A 183 -2.29 -2.01 14.50
C ILE A 183 -3.49 -2.53 13.71
N GLU A 184 -3.93 -3.74 14.01
CA GLU A 184 -5.03 -4.45 13.34
C GLU A 184 -6.06 -4.90 14.38
N VAL A 185 -7.28 -5.20 13.95
CA VAL A 185 -8.36 -5.75 14.79
C VAL A 185 -8.80 -7.08 14.19
N GLY A 186 -8.44 -8.19 14.83
CA GLY A 186 -8.73 -9.51 14.31
C GLY A 186 -8.19 -9.69 12.88
N HIS A 187 -9.09 -9.84 11.91
CA HIS A 187 -8.75 -9.97 10.49
C HIS A 187 -8.89 -8.65 9.70
N GLU A 188 -9.37 -7.58 10.35
CA GLU A 188 -9.55 -6.26 9.73
C GLU A 188 -8.22 -5.52 9.69
N ARG A 189 -7.77 -5.23 8.47
CA ARG A 189 -6.46 -4.60 8.23
C ARG A 189 -6.62 -3.16 7.77
N GLY A 190 -5.64 -2.35 8.17
CA GLY A 190 -5.46 -0.99 7.65
C GLY A 190 -6.54 0.00 8.09
N TRP A 191 -6.78 0.98 7.22
CA TRP A 191 -7.73 2.07 7.42
C TRP A 191 -8.34 2.50 6.09
N ALA A 192 -9.57 3.00 6.13
CA ALA A 192 -10.24 3.56 4.96
C ALA A 192 -10.01 5.07 4.86
N PHE A 193 -9.94 5.63 3.65
CA PHE A 193 -9.67 7.06 3.44
C PHE A 193 -10.66 8.00 4.14
N TYR A 194 -11.92 7.59 4.31
CA TYR A 194 -12.89 8.38 5.09
C TYR A 194 -12.57 8.43 6.59
N GLU A 195 -11.82 7.45 7.11
CA GLU A 195 -11.43 7.44 8.52
C GLU A 195 -10.33 8.45 8.86
N LEU A 196 -9.65 9.01 7.86
CA LEU A 196 -8.66 10.07 8.06
C LEU A 196 -9.26 11.31 8.72
N ASP A 197 -10.58 11.50 8.66
CA ASP A 197 -11.28 12.57 9.38
C ASP A 197 -11.30 12.38 10.91
N LYS A 198 -10.94 11.17 11.40
CA LYS A 198 -10.78 10.88 12.84
C LYS A 198 -9.43 11.35 13.40
N ILE A 199 -8.45 11.68 12.54
CA ILE A 199 -7.13 12.16 12.97
C ILE A 199 -7.29 13.55 13.57
N ASP A 200 -6.86 13.70 14.83
CA ASP A 200 -7.09 14.91 15.64
C ASP A 200 -5.75 15.53 16.08
N PRO A 201 -5.41 16.72 15.55
CA PRO A 201 -4.20 17.43 15.97
C PRO A 201 -4.15 17.74 17.47
N SER A 202 -5.29 17.96 18.12
CA SER A 202 -5.35 18.24 19.56
C SER A 202 -4.94 17.05 20.42
N ARG A 203 -5.03 15.85 19.86
CA ARG A 203 -4.62 14.58 20.47
C ARG A 203 -3.25 14.08 19.99
N GLY A 204 -2.49 14.95 19.32
CA GLY A 204 -1.17 14.62 18.80
C GLY A 204 -1.17 13.99 17.41
N GLY A 205 -2.31 13.92 16.74
CA GLY A 205 -2.43 13.48 15.35
C GLY A 205 -1.84 14.45 14.34
N ALA A 206 -1.87 14.08 13.07
CA ALA A 206 -1.46 14.92 11.96
C ALA A 206 -2.39 16.14 11.80
N SER A 207 -1.85 17.24 11.28
CA SER A 207 -2.64 18.41 10.94
C SER A 207 -3.59 18.15 9.77
N ARG A 208 -4.62 18.98 9.62
CA ARG A 208 -5.52 18.91 8.45
C ARG A 208 -4.75 19.03 7.14
N ALA A 209 -3.72 19.88 7.09
CA ALA A 209 -2.89 20.04 5.91
C ALA A 209 -2.15 18.74 5.53
N GLU A 210 -1.63 18.01 6.50
CA GLU A 210 -0.96 16.72 6.27
C GLU A 210 -1.94 15.65 5.79
N VAL A 211 -3.13 15.57 6.40
CA VAL A 211 -4.19 14.64 5.99
C VAL A 211 -4.66 14.94 4.56
N ASP A 212 -4.87 16.21 4.23
CA ASP A 212 -5.27 16.62 2.88
C ASP A 212 -4.15 16.38 1.85
N ALA A 213 -2.88 16.53 2.24
CA ALA A 213 -1.75 16.19 1.39
C ALA A 213 -1.71 14.69 1.04
N LEU A 214 -2.04 13.80 1.99
CA LEU A 214 -2.14 12.37 1.73
C LEU A 214 -3.30 12.03 0.78
N ARG A 215 -4.48 12.63 0.98
CA ARG A 215 -5.62 12.47 0.06
C ARG A 215 -5.28 12.94 -1.36
N LEU A 216 -4.65 14.10 -1.46
CA LEU A 216 -4.22 14.66 -2.73
C LEU A 216 -3.13 13.79 -3.40
N MET A 217 -2.22 13.21 -2.60
CA MET A 217 -1.20 12.27 -3.09
C MET A 217 -1.83 10.99 -3.64
N ALA A 218 -2.84 10.43 -2.97
CA ALA A 218 -3.56 9.27 -3.47
C ALA A 218 -4.23 9.53 -4.83
N VAL A 219 -4.81 10.73 -5.01
CA VAL A 219 -5.36 11.14 -6.31
C VAL A 219 -4.25 11.41 -7.33
N PHE A 220 -3.15 12.03 -6.93
CA PHE A 220 -1.98 12.26 -7.78
C PHE A 220 -1.45 10.95 -8.36
N LEU A 221 -1.28 9.93 -7.53
CA LEU A 221 -0.87 8.59 -7.93
C LEU A 221 -1.95 7.86 -8.75
N HIS A 222 -3.22 8.26 -8.63
CA HIS A 222 -4.38 7.49 -9.08
C HIS A 222 -4.41 6.11 -8.38
N HIS A 223 -4.45 6.14 -7.04
CA HIS A 223 -4.45 4.95 -6.19
C HIS A 223 -5.71 4.09 -6.45
N TRP A 224 -5.61 3.20 -7.44
CA TRP A 224 -6.75 2.46 -8.00
C TRP A 224 -7.29 1.39 -7.04
N ASP A 225 -6.43 0.60 -6.42
CA ASP A 225 -6.82 -0.44 -5.46
C ASP A 225 -6.84 0.12 -4.04
N ASN A 226 -7.78 1.03 -3.78
CA ASN A 226 -7.86 1.85 -2.57
C ASN A 226 -8.65 1.21 -1.40
N LYS A 227 -8.81 -0.11 -1.38
CA LYS A 227 -9.46 -0.82 -0.26
C LYS A 227 -8.66 -0.66 1.03
N SER A 228 -9.34 -0.69 2.19
CA SER A 228 -8.73 -0.44 3.51
C SER A 228 -7.54 -1.34 3.82
N SER A 229 -7.56 -2.60 3.38
CA SER A 229 -6.46 -3.56 3.57
C SER A 229 -5.18 -3.24 2.78
N ASN A 230 -5.22 -2.26 1.86
CA ASN A 230 -4.05 -1.75 1.14
C ASN A 230 -3.43 -0.52 1.83
N GLN A 231 -3.96 -0.11 2.96
CA GLN A 231 -3.41 0.88 3.86
C GLN A 231 -2.94 0.18 5.14
N ARG A 232 -2.09 0.84 5.92
CA ARG A 232 -1.56 0.29 7.15
C ARG A 232 -1.48 1.38 8.21
N LEU A 233 -1.86 1.04 9.43
CA LEU A 233 -1.59 1.83 10.62
C LEU A 233 -0.43 1.17 11.37
N THR A 234 0.72 1.82 11.43
CA THR A 234 1.98 1.18 11.86
C THR A 234 2.65 1.96 12.97
N CYS A 235 3.11 1.25 13.98
CA CYS A 235 4.00 1.77 15.03
C CYS A 235 5.45 1.63 14.57
N ILE A 236 6.05 2.71 14.07
CA ILE A 236 7.45 2.68 13.64
C ILE A 236 8.36 2.57 14.86
N ASN A 237 9.31 1.62 14.83
CA ASN A 237 10.31 1.39 15.87
C ASN A 237 9.74 1.16 17.28
N ALA A 238 8.48 0.75 17.40
CA ALA A 238 7.85 0.49 18.68
C ALA A 238 6.87 -0.69 18.60
N LYS A 239 6.59 -1.30 19.74
CA LYS A 239 5.48 -2.22 19.90
C LYS A 239 4.16 -1.45 19.95
N THR A 240 3.06 -2.09 19.51
CA THR A 240 1.72 -1.47 19.50
C THR A 240 1.31 -0.93 20.88
N ALA A 241 1.64 -1.64 21.94
CA ALA A 241 1.37 -1.24 23.32
C ALA A 241 2.01 0.10 23.73
N ASN A 242 3.12 0.51 23.08
CA ASN A 242 3.86 1.72 23.40
C ASN A 242 3.82 2.76 22.26
N CYS A 243 2.88 2.63 21.36
CA CYS A 243 2.76 3.46 20.17
C CYS A 243 2.12 4.82 20.48
N ALA A 244 2.94 5.84 20.72
CA ALA A 244 2.43 7.19 20.95
C ALA A 244 1.85 7.82 19.67
N HIS A 245 2.54 7.64 18.53
CA HIS A 245 2.23 8.27 17.26
C HIS A 245 2.34 7.24 16.11
N PRO A 246 1.30 6.46 15.84
CA PRO A 246 1.30 5.55 14.71
C PRO A 246 1.33 6.32 13.38
N LEU A 247 1.88 5.70 12.35
CA LEU A 247 1.90 6.23 11.00
C LEU A 247 0.73 5.64 10.19
N ALA A 248 -0.10 6.49 9.61
CA ALA A 248 -1.06 6.08 8.59
C ALA A 248 -0.37 6.11 7.22
N MET A 249 -0.17 4.94 6.61
CA MET A 249 0.54 4.79 5.34
C MET A 249 -0.29 4.04 4.29
N ILE A 250 0.00 4.31 3.01
CA ILE A 250 -0.48 3.50 1.89
C ILE A 250 0.52 2.37 1.70
N GLN A 251 0.08 1.11 1.81
CA GLN A 251 0.96 -0.05 1.79
C GLN A 251 1.06 -0.68 0.41
N ASP A 252 -0.03 -1.18 -0.15
CA ASP A 252 -0.04 -1.83 -1.47
C ASP A 252 -0.30 -0.80 -2.57
N VAL A 253 0.77 -0.44 -3.28
CA VAL A 253 0.77 0.58 -4.34
C VAL A 253 1.10 -0.03 -5.72
N GLY A 254 0.78 -1.28 -5.94
CA GLY A 254 0.99 -1.95 -7.23
C GLY A 254 0.00 -1.50 -8.31
N SER A 255 -1.08 -0.83 -7.95
CA SER A 255 -2.13 -0.39 -8.88
C SER A 255 -2.18 1.13 -9.04
N GLU A 256 -1.01 1.75 -9.21
CA GLU A 256 -0.85 3.19 -9.35
C GLU A 256 -0.63 3.61 -10.81
N PHE A 257 -0.64 4.92 -11.04
CA PHE A 257 -0.36 5.56 -12.33
C PHE A 257 -1.32 5.15 -13.46
N GLY A 258 -2.59 5.06 -13.16
CA GLY A 258 -3.65 4.75 -14.12
C GLY A 258 -4.60 3.66 -13.60
N PRO A 259 -5.71 3.40 -14.30
CA PRO A 259 -6.64 2.35 -13.89
C PRO A 259 -5.94 0.99 -13.98
N LYS A 260 -6.08 0.21 -12.95
CA LYS A 260 -5.50 -1.12 -12.77
C LYS A 260 -4.00 -1.12 -12.51
N LYS A 261 -3.11 -0.67 -13.40
CA LYS A 261 -1.64 -0.70 -13.23
C LYS A 261 -0.98 0.17 -14.30
N ALA A 262 -0.10 1.07 -13.96
CA ALA A 262 0.76 1.90 -14.83
C ALA A 262 0.29 2.05 -16.30
N GLU A 263 -0.75 2.84 -16.51
CA GLU A 263 -1.31 3.14 -17.83
C GLU A 263 -1.18 4.64 -18.12
N LEU A 264 -0.11 5.03 -18.78
CA LEU A 264 0.27 6.42 -19.02
C LEU A 264 -0.86 7.28 -19.63
N SER A 265 -1.54 6.78 -20.66
CA SER A 265 -2.61 7.52 -21.33
C SER A 265 -3.76 7.87 -20.39
N ASN A 266 -4.17 6.91 -19.58
CA ASN A 266 -5.23 7.10 -18.61
C ASN A 266 -4.79 7.97 -17.44
N TRP A 267 -3.57 7.79 -16.93
CA TRP A 267 -3.03 8.61 -15.86
C TRP A 267 -2.90 10.08 -16.27
N ARG A 268 -2.43 10.32 -17.49
CA ARG A 268 -2.35 11.66 -18.09
C ARG A 268 -3.74 12.30 -18.28
N ALA A 269 -4.71 11.52 -18.75
CA ALA A 269 -6.06 12.01 -19.02
C ALA A 269 -6.89 12.27 -17.76
N LYS A 270 -6.57 11.59 -16.64
CA LYS A 270 -7.32 11.75 -15.38
C LYS A 270 -6.91 13.05 -14.67
N PRO A 271 -7.80 14.04 -14.54
CA PRO A 271 -7.47 15.29 -13.83
C PRO A 271 -7.24 15.01 -12.34
N VAL A 272 -6.39 15.83 -11.71
CA VAL A 272 -6.17 15.79 -10.26
C VAL A 272 -7.41 16.31 -9.52
N TRP A 273 -8.05 17.33 -10.05
CA TRP A 273 -9.20 17.98 -9.43
C TRP A 273 -10.50 17.48 -10.05
N SER A 274 -11.54 17.33 -9.22
CA SER A 274 -12.88 16.90 -9.62
C SER A 274 -13.88 18.06 -9.56
N GLY A 275 -14.93 17.98 -10.37
CA GLY A 275 -16.05 18.91 -10.36
C GLY A 275 -15.67 20.37 -10.56
N ASP A 276 -16.24 21.24 -9.73
CA ASP A 276 -15.95 22.68 -9.73
C ASP A 276 -14.51 22.92 -9.23
N GLN A 277 -13.64 23.29 -10.17
CA GLN A 277 -12.23 23.52 -9.84
C GLN A 277 -12.02 24.61 -8.81
N ALA A 278 -12.90 25.63 -8.71
CA ALA A 278 -12.80 26.67 -7.71
C ALA A 278 -12.89 26.13 -6.26
N LYS A 279 -13.53 24.98 -6.06
CA LYS A 279 -13.73 24.37 -4.75
C LYS A 279 -12.60 23.48 -4.24
N CYS A 280 -11.56 23.23 -5.04
CA CYS A 280 -10.47 22.30 -4.68
C CYS A 280 -10.98 20.89 -4.26
N LEU A 281 -11.90 20.36 -5.01
CA LEU A 281 -12.43 19.03 -4.75
C LEU A 281 -11.52 17.97 -5.38
N VAL A 282 -11.32 16.88 -4.66
CA VAL A 282 -10.68 15.65 -5.15
C VAL A 282 -11.59 14.46 -4.91
N SER A 283 -11.52 13.46 -5.78
CA SER A 283 -12.41 12.32 -5.70
C SER A 283 -11.73 11.04 -6.20
N MET A 284 -11.94 9.97 -5.47
CA MET A 284 -11.64 8.59 -5.90
C MET A 284 -12.90 7.88 -6.43
N LYS A 285 -14.00 8.62 -6.61
CA LYS A 285 -15.26 8.07 -7.13
C LYS A 285 -15.04 7.44 -8.51
N GLY A 286 -15.65 6.28 -8.71
CA GLY A 286 -15.49 5.50 -9.95
C GLY A 286 -14.31 4.56 -9.95
N MET A 287 -13.49 4.54 -8.89
CA MET A 287 -12.51 3.47 -8.65
C MET A 287 -13.21 2.21 -8.12
N PRO A 288 -12.64 1.01 -8.31
CA PRO A 288 -13.36 -0.25 -8.07
C PRO A 288 -13.71 -0.53 -6.61
N TYR A 289 -12.94 0.03 -5.67
CA TYR A 289 -13.08 -0.30 -4.24
C TYR A 289 -13.69 0.85 -3.44
N ASN A 290 -15.02 0.89 -3.41
CA ASN A 290 -15.77 1.95 -2.75
C ASN A 290 -15.64 1.93 -1.21
N GLY A 291 -15.31 0.80 -0.59
CA GLY A 291 -15.24 0.66 0.87
C GLY A 291 -14.08 1.43 1.52
N GLY A 292 -12.99 1.70 0.78
CA GLY A 292 -11.83 2.45 1.27
C GLY A 292 -11.72 3.88 0.74
N THR A 293 -12.55 4.25 -0.21
CA THR A 293 -12.45 5.46 -1.03
C THR A 293 -13.14 6.68 -0.42
N PHE A 294 -12.97 7.83 -1.07
CA PHE A 294 -13.70 9.07 -0.78
C PHE A 294 -14.23 9.71 -2.07
N ALA A 295 -15.28 10.52 -1.95
CA ALA A 295 -15.84 11.27 -3.06
C ALA A 295 -15.91 12.76 -2.70
N ASP A 296 -15.47 13.60 -3.64
CA ASP A 296 -15.64 15.05 -3.62
C ASP A 296 -15.23 15.73 -2.29
N VAL A 297 -14.07 15.30 -1.76
CA VAL A 297 -13.49 15.88 -0.54
C VAL A 297 -12.78 17.18 -0.90
N GLN A 298 -13.06 18.23 -0.14
CA GLN A 298 -12.37 19.52 -0.27
C GLN A 298 -10.98 19.45 0.38
N ILE A 299 -9.96 19.78 -0.42
CA ILE A 299 -8.58 19.92 0.05
C ILE A 299 -8.35 21.34 0.54
N SER A 300 -7.77 21.48 1.72
CA SER A 300 -7.37 22.77 2.27
C SER A 300 -6.20 23.38 1.48
N GLU A 301 -6.10 24.71 1.48
CA GLU A 301 -4.95 25.39 0.87
C GLU A 301 -3.62 24.97 1.50
N GLY A 302 -3.61 24.71 2.82
CA GLY A 302 -2.44 24.17 3.52
C GLY A 302 -2.01 22.81 2.96
N GLY A 303 -2.95 21.89 2.73
CA GLY A 303 -2.65 20.55 2.18
C GLY A 303 -2.17 20.62 0.73
N ARG A 304 -2.82 21.48 -0.08
CA ARG A 304 -2.40 21.72 -1.46
C ARG A 304 -0.95 22.23 -1.53
N LYS A 305 -0.64 23.27 -0.77
CA LYS A 305 0.72 23.86 -0.71
C LYS A 305 1.74 22.84 -0.22
N LEU A 306 1.43 22.14 0.87
CA LEU A 306 2.33 21.16 1.47
C LEU A 306 2.75 20.09 0.45
N LEU A 307 1.80 19.53 -0.31
CA LEU A 307 2.13 18.55 -1.35
C LEU A 307 2.84 19.20 -2.54
N ALA A 308 2.38 20.37 -3.00
CA ALA A 308 3.00 21.09 -4.11
C ALA A 308 4.47 21.42 -3.84
N ASP A 309 4.78 21.91 -2.63
CA ASP A 309 6.13 22.30 -2.24
C ASP A 309 7.07 21.08 -2.17
N ARG A 310 6.57 19.92 -1.72
CA ARG A 310 7.34 18.67 -1.74
C ARG A 310 7.59 18.15 -3.16
N LEU A 311 6.56 18.13 -4.00
CA LEU A 311 6.66 17.66 -5.40
C LEU A 311 7.58 18.55 -6.25
N ARG A 312 7.58 19.87 -6.01
CA ARG A 312 8.44 20.84 -6.73
C ARG A 312 9.92 20.71 -6.40
N GLN A 313 10.30 20.07 -5.30
CA GLN A 313 11.69 19.79 -4.97
C GLN A 313 12.31 18.77 -5.92
N LEU A 314 11.49 17.93 -6.56
CA LEU A 314 11.96 16.93 -7.49
C LEU A 314 12.31 17.56 -8.84
N SER A 315 13.58 17.48 -9.22
CA SER A 315 14.06 17.91 -10.52
C SER A 315 13.55 16.99 -11.64
N PRO A 316 13.47 17.48 -12.90
CA PRO A 316 13.14 16.64 -14.05
C PRO A 316 14.02 15.38 -14.13
N LYS A 317 15.31 15.51 -13.82
CA LYS A 317 16.25 14.39 -13.84
C LYS A 317 15.96 13.34 -12.78
N GLN A 318 15.57 13.75 -11.58
CA GLN A 318 15.14 12.81 -10.54
C GLN A 318 13.88 12.06 -10.97
N ILE A 319 12.90 12.72 -11.60
CA ILE A 319 11.67 12.09 -12.09
C ILE A 319 11.98 11.09 -13.21
N GLU A 320 12.87 11.44 -14.17
CA GLU A 320 13.35 10.50 -15.18
C GLU A 320 14.01 9.27 -14.54
N THR A 321 14.88 9.50 -13.54
CA THR A 321 15.58 8.42 -12.84
C THR A 321 14.60 7.52 -12.09
N LEU A 322 13.57 8.09 -11.46
CA LEU A 322 12.50 7.34 -10.79
C LEU A 322 11.83 6.34 -11.76
N PHE A 323 11.38 6.81 -12.91
CA PHE A 323 10.68 5.96 -13.87
C PHE A 323 11.61 4.98 -14.59
N THR A 324 12.87 5.39 -14.86
CA THR A 324 13.89 4.51 -15.43
C THR A 324 14.21 3.33 -14.49
N THR A 325 14.47 3.62 -13.23
CA THR A 325 14.77 2.58 -12.21
C THR A 325 13.58 1.67 -11.94
N ALA A 326 12.37 2.18 -12.02
CA ALA A 326 11.16 1.36 -11.94
C ALA A 326 11.02 0.43 -13.15
N GLY A 327 11.64 0.74 -14.29
CA GLY A 327 11.58 -0.05 -15.52
C GLY A 327 10.35 0.25 -16.36
N LEU A 328 9.83 1.47 -16.29
CA LEU A 328 8.79 1.93 -17.20
C LEU A 328 9.40 2.27 -18.57
N GLU A 329 8.68 1.95 -19.62
CA GLU A 329 8.99 2.36 -20.99
C GLU A 329 8.53 3.81 -21.22
N ASP A 330 9.06 4.47 -22.24
CA ASP A 330 8.71 5.86 -22.61
C ASP A 330 8.83 6.86 -21.43
N VAL A 331 9.97 6.81 -20.75
CA VAL A 331 10.26 7.60 -19.54
C VAL A 331 10.03 9.10 -19.75
N ALA A 332 10.33 9.61 -20.93
CA ALA A 332 10.11 11.03 -21.26
C ALA A 332 8.63 11.41 -21.17
N ALA A 333 7.73 10.56 -21.68
CA ALA A 333 6.30 10.80 -21.61
C ALA A 333 5.74 10.66 -20.19
N TRP A 334 6.27 9.73 -19.38
CA TRP A 334 5.96 9.62 -17.96
C TRP A 334 6.40 10.87 -17.18
N THR A 335 7.61 11.34 -17.45
CA THR A 335 8.16 12.57 -16.83
C THR A 335 7.30 13.79 -17.17
N ALA A 336 6.92 13.93 -18.43
CA ALA A 336 6.04 15.03 -18.87
C ALA A 336 4.66 14.96 -18.19
N ALA A 337 4.06 13.77 -18.08
CA ALA A 337 2.79 13.59 -17.40
C ALA A 337 2.88 13.90 -15.89
N PHE A 338 3.97 13.49 -15.24
CA PHE A 338 4.24 13.82 -13.84
C PHE A 338 4.31 15.34 -13.63
N GLN A 339 5.12 16.02 -14.43
CA GLN A 339 5.27 17.47 -14.34
C GLN A 339 3.96 18.21 -14.59
N ASP A 340 3.14 17.73 -15.55
CA ASP A 340 1.83 18.29 -15.78
C ASP A 340 0.91 18.18 -14.56
N ARG A 341 0.87 17.01 -13.91
CA ARG A 341 0.08 16.81 -12.69
C ARG A 341 0.60 17.65 -11.52
N VAL A 342 1.93 17.85 -11.43
CA VAL A 342 2.50 18.80 -10.45
C VAL A 342 2.02 20.21 -10.71
N ARG A 343 2.02 20.67 -11.99
CA ARG A 343 1.47 21.98 -12.35
C ARG A 343 0.00 22.12 -11.98
N GLN A 344 -0.83 21.11 -12.24
CA GLN A 344 -2.25 21.12 -11.83
C GLN A 344 -2.45 21.40 -10.34
N ILE A 345 -1.54 20.90 -9.48
CA ILE A 345 -1.59 21.14 -8.02
C ILE A 345 -0.99 22.51 -7.68
N ALA A 346 0.15 22.82 -8.24
CA ALA A 346 1.00 23.90 -7.80
C ALA A 346 0.59 25.27 -8.36
N GLU A 347 0.10 25.34 -9.59
CA GLU A 347 -0.17 26.60 -10.32
C GLU A 347 -1.65 27.03 -10.26
N ARG A 348 -2.51 26.22 -9.64
CA ARG A 348 -3.91 26.62 -9.50
C ARG A 348 -4.09 27.79 -8.51
N PRO A 349 -5.19 28.55 -8.61
CA PRO A 349 -5.58 29.54 -7.61
C PRO A 349 -5.73 28.92 -6.21
N ALA A 350 -5.56 29.74 -5.19
CA ALA A 350 -5.70 29.31 -3.79
C ALA A 350 -7.06 28.63 -3.54
N CYS A 351 -7.02 27.57 -2.76
CA CYS A 351 -8.22 26.87 -2.34
C CYS A 351 -9.02 27.71 -1.36
N PRO A 352 -10.36 27.71 -1.46
CA PRO A 352 -11.19 28.44 -0.50
C PRO A 352 -11.07 27.85 0.91
N ALA A 353 -11.38 28.65 1.92
CA ALA A 353 -11.42 28.17 3.29
C ALA A 353 -12.36 26.96 3.40
N THR A 354 -11.93 25.91 4.08
CA THR A 354 -12.75 24.71 4.31
C THR A 354 -13.86 25.05 5.30
N THR A 355 -15.11 24.85 4.89
CA THR A 355 -16.30 25.14 5.73
C THR A 355 -16.61 24.06 6.76
N LYS A 356 -15.91 22.92 6.76
CA LYS A 356 -16.10 21.90 7.80
C LYS A 356 -15.30 22.27 9.05
N VAL A 357 -16.00 22.80 10.03
CA VAL A 357 -15.57 22.79 11.42
C VAL A 357 -15.69 21.33 11.91
N PHE A 358 -14.64 20.79 12.45
CA PHE A 358 -14.70 19.49 13.13
C PHE A 358 -15.68 19.63 14.31
N SER A 359 -16.80 18.94 14.23
CA SER A 359 -17.72 18.73 15.35
C SER A 359 -17.44 17.39 16.02
#